data_994cb160977bf2692db44f9613ad7521
#
_entry.id   994cb160977bf2692db44f9613ad7521
#
_cell.length_a   1.000
_cell.length_b   1.000
_cell.length_c   1.000
_cell.angle_alpha   90.00
_cell.angle_beta   90.00
_cell.angle_gamma   90.00
#
_symmetry.space_group_name_H-M   'P 1'
#
loop_
_entity.id
_entity.type
_entity.pdbx_description
1 polymer ?
#
loop_
_entity_poly.entity_id
_entity_poly.type
_entity_poly.pdbx_seq_one_letter_code
_entity_poly.pdbx_strand_id
1 'polypeptide(L)'
;MIKPTKYPYNPDQMAELFDDAANQGKQGKQDTLVSGTNIKTVNGSSVLGSGDLTVSSAASWGGITGTLSSQSDLQTALDAKQNTLVSGSSIKTVNNLSILGQGNIPINPRLLGFRGNTGSVAGTAITVCHYIPIPANTLTTNSILQIMFRMYRVNGNLGQVYGRIYFNTTFNLTGATLYNTTFTMNSGGAAAIGYVERNFSYNGSTLTSYSNTAFSDYTFGPMLLNSLNRTVDNYILFTMQCQNAADTANIDLVKVFAYV
;
A
#
# COMPACT_ATOMS: atom_id res chain seq x y z
N MET A 1 66.47 83.72 -59.11
CA MET A 1 66.64 82.27 -59.12
C MET A 1 66.91 81.81 -57.67
N ILE A 2 65.92 81.28 -57.00
CA ILE A 2 66.05 80.82 -55.62
C ILE A 2 66.63 79.37 -55.71
N LYS A 3 67.86 79.23 -55.21
CA LYS A 3 68.47 77.87 -55.12
C LYS A 3 67.64 77.02 -54.19
N PRO A 4 67.34 75.76 -54.58
CA PRO A 4 66.64 74.93 -53.68
C PRO A 4 67.52 74.68 -52.44
N THR A 5 66.94 74.91 -51.27
CA THR A 5 67.56 74.61 -49.99
C THR A 5 67.84 73.14 -49.95
N LYS A 6 69.08 72.80 -49.74
CA LYS A 6 69.61 71.40 -49.56
C LYS A 6 68.81 70.80 -48.37
N TYR A 7 68.19 69.69 -48.57
CA TYR A 7 67.54 68.99 -47.48
C TYR A 7 68.52 68.79 -46.33
N PRO A 8 68.12 69.10 -45.13
CA PRO A 8 69.03 69.16 -43.98
C PRO A 8 69.63 67.78 -43.57
N TYR A 9 69.13 66.70 -44.17
CA TYR A 9 69.59 65.37 -43.86
C TYR A 9 70.19 64.66 -45.07
N ASN A 10 71.29 63.89 -44.85
CA ASN A 10 71.84 63.03 -45.89
C ASN A 10 70.95 61.79 -46.06
N PRO A 11 71.14 60.96 -47.09
CA PRO A 11 70.33 59.77 -47.36
C PRO A 11 70.32 58.79 -46.18
N ASP A 12 71.39 58.63 -45.45
CA ASP A 12 71.51 57.70 -44.32
C ASP A 12 70.67 58.24 -43.13
N GLN A 13 70.74 59.52 -42.84
CA GLN A 13 69.94 60.16 -41.82
C GLN A 13 68.45 60.13 -42.16
N MET A 14 68.06 60.23 -43.41
CA MET A 14 66.71 60.07 -43.88
C MET A 14 66.21 58.62 -43.66
N ALA A 15 67.11 57.63 -43.95
CA ALA A 15 66.76 56.22 -43.72
C ALA A 15 66.54 55.96 -42.24
N GLU A 16 67.42 56.46 -41.37
CA GLU A 16 67.22 56.32 -39.86
C GLU A 16 65.95 56.99 -39.43
N LEU A 17 65.58 58.17 -39.95
CA LEU A 17 64.35 58.86 -39.56
C LEU A 17 63.14 58.08 -40.01
N PHE A 18 63.16 57.47 -41.19
CA PHE A 18 62.08 56.61 -41.65
C PHE A 18 61.97 55.32 -40.84
N ASP A 19 63.09 54.69 -40.48
CA ASP A 19 63.09 53.54 -39.62
C ASP A 19 62.61 53.87 -38.22
N ASP A 20 63.03 55.00 -37.64
CA ASP A 20 62.55 55.47 -36.34
C ASP A 20 61.05 55.79 -36.36
N ALA A 21 60.60 56.46 -37.41
CA ALA A 21 59.16 56.73 -37.57
C ALA A 21 58.38 55.44 -37.77
N ALA A 22 58.89 54.46 -38.44
CA ALA A 22 58.27 53.17 -38.62
C ALA A 22 58.29 52.36 -37.30
N ASN A 23 59.34 52.49 -36.51
CA ASN A 23 59.44 51.88 -35.19
C ASN A 23 58.53 52.59 -34.12
N GLN A 24 58.48 53.92 -34.15
CA GLN A 24 57.58 54.67 -33.29
C GLN A 24 56.13 54.35 -33.65
N GLY A 25 55.82 54.11 -34.90
CA GLY A 25 54.47 53.69 -35.33
C GLY A 25 54.12 52.27 -34.83
N LYS A 26 55.09 51.53 -34.39
CA LYS A 26 54.92 50.19 -33.79
C LYS A 26 54.88 50.22 -32.26
N GLN A 27 55.51 51.27 -31.66
CA GLN A 27 55.46 51.43 -30.20
C GLN A 27 54.04 51.79 -29.74
N GLY A 28 53.51 50.97 -28.88
CA GLY A 28 52.13 51.16 -28.36
C GLY A 28 51.07 50.48 -29.21
N LYS A 29 51.42 49.75 -30.29
CA LYS A 29 50.48 48.85 -30.93
C LYS A 29 50.44 47.56 -30.08
N GLN A 30 49.23 47.14 -29.85
CA GLN A 30 49.01 45.87 -29.15
C GLN A 30 49.67 44.75 -29.97
N ASP A 31 50.43 43.89 -29.29
CA ASP A 31 50.98 42.67 -29.87
C ASP A 31 49.89 41.87 -30.59
N THR A 32 50.29 41.13 -31.63
CA THR A 32 49.33 40.30 -32.32
C THR A 32 48.58 39.43 -31.31
N LEU A 33 47.27 39.63 -31.25
CA LEU A 33 46.42 38.90 -30.35
C LEU A 33 46.37 37.42 -30.76
N VAL A 34 46.77 36.51 -29.87
CA VAL A 34 46.77 35.08 -30.10
C VAL A 34 45.87 34.45 -29.06
N SER A 35 44.81 33.80 -29.53
CA SER A 35 43.85 33.11 -28.68
C SER A 35 44.54 32.01 -27.89
N GLY A 36 44.27 31.92 -26.58
CA GLY A 36 44.85 30.97 -25.66
C GLY A 36 46.29 31.33 -25.20
N THR A 37 46.90 32.40 -25.74
CA THR A 37 48.22 32.89 -25.34
C THR A 37 48.14 34.19 -24.56
N ASN A 38 47.78 35.29 -25.22
CA ASN A 38 47.64 36.61 -24.58
C ASN A 38 46.20 37.07 -24.47
N ILE A 39 45.26 36.33 -25.06
CA ILE A 39 43.82 36.46 -24.82
C ILE A 39 43.24 35.13 -24.38
N LYS A 40 42.46 35.15 -23.28
CA LYS A 40 41.78 33.97 -22.78
C LYS A 40 40.75 33.46 -23.76
N THR A 41 40.53 32.18 -23.80
CA THR A 41 39.44 31.53 -24.51
C THR A 41 38.20 31.41 -23.61
N VAL A 42 37.00 31.26 -24.18
CA VAL A 42 35.79 30.91 -23.49
C VAL A 42 35.42 29.50 -23.88
N ASN A 43 35.42 28.57 -22.92
CA ASN A 43 35.15 27.14 -23.15
C ASN A 43 36.02 26.55 -24.29
N GLY A 44 37.29 26.97 -24.37
CA GLY A 44 38.23 26.52 -25.43
C GLY A 44 38.06 27.21 -26.79
N SER A 45 37.01 28.03 -26.95
CA SER A 45 36.77 28.77 -28.20
C SER A 45 37.46 30.11 -28.19
N SER A 46 38.06 30.50 -29.32
CA SER A 46 38.71 31.81 -29.50
C SER A 46 37.67 32.91 -29.42
N VAL A 47 38.02 33.99 -28.71
CA VAL A 47 37.23 35.25 -28.73
C VAL A 47 37.69 36.22 -29.83
N LEU A 48 38.67 35.83 -30.65
CA LEU A 48 39.17 36.57 -31.80
C LEU A 48 38.44 36.10 -33.06
N GLY A 49 37.99 37.03 -33.85
CA GLY A 49 37.26 36.79 -35.10
C GLY A 49 36.06 37.70 -35.27
N SER A 50 35.30 37.44 -36.30
CA SER A 50 34.03 38.14 -36.55
C SER A 50 32.83 37.28 -36.11
N GLY A 51 31.80 37.91 -35.66
CA GLY A 51 30.55 37.25 -35.20
C GLY A 51 30.45 37.15 -33.69
N ASP A 52 29.36 36.54 -33.21
CA ASP A 52 29.08 36.36 -31.81
C ASP A 52 29.59 35.04 -31.27
N LEU A 53 30.24 35.05 -30.11
CA LEU A 53 30.54 33.85 -29.36
C LEU A 53 29.33 33.42 -28.57
N THR A 54 28.64 32.37 -28.99
CA THR A 54 27.54 31.81 -28.25
C THR A 54 28.04 31.06 -27.02
N VAL A 55 27.86 31.66 -25.84
CA VAL A 55 28.12 30.99 -24.57
C VAL A 55 26.80 30.40 -24.09
N SER A 56 26.65 29.09 -24.19
CA SER A 56 25.49 28.39 -23.64
C SER A 56 25.60 28.38 -22.11
N SER A 57 24.99 29.35 -21.45
CA SER A 57 24.95 29.47 -19.98
C SER A 57 23.71 28.86 -19.35
N ALA A 58 22.73 28.48 -20.17
CA ALA A 58 21.50 27.87 -19.68
C ALA A 58 21.64 26.33 -19.71
N ALA A 59 21.82 25.74 -18.56
CA ALA A 59 21.58 24.30 -18.40
C ALA A 59 20.08 24.05 -18.55
N SER A 60 19.68 23.37 -19.64
CA SER A 60 18.30 22.91 -19.79
C SER A 60 18.05 21.74 -18.83
N TRP A 61 16.82 21.59 -18.34
CA TRP A 61 16.39 20.39 -17.64
C TRP A 61 16.69 19.16 -18.52
N GLY A 62 17.40 18.18 -17.96
CA GLY A 62 17.93 17.01 -18.70
C GLY A 62 19.39 17.14 -19.10
N GLY A 63 19.97 18.36 -19.13
CA GLY A 63 21.40 18.59 -19.32
C GLY A 63 22.22 18.68 -18.03
N ILE A 64 21.56 18.63 -16.87
CA ILE A 64 22.22 18.64 -15.56
C ILE A 64 22.72 17.23 -15.28
N THR A 65 24.03 17.03 -15.36
CA THR A 65 24.67 15.75 -15.05
C THR A 65 25.28 15.80 -13.65
N GLY A 66 25.33 14.65 -12.98
CA GLY A 66 25.90 14.51 -11.66
C GLY A 66 24.98 13.81 -10.68
N THR A 67 25.44 13.61 -9.45
CA THR A 67 24.63 13.08 -8.36
C THR A 67 23.88 14.19 -7.64
N LEU A 68 22.63 13.94 -7.28
CA LEU A 68 21.78 14.92 -6.60
C LEU A 68 22.43 15.44 -5.30
N SER A 69 23.12 14.59 -4.56
CA SER A 69 23.84 14.95 -3.34
C SER A 69 24.97 15.97 -3.55
N SER A 70 25.43 16.14 -4.79
CA SER A 70 26.42 17.16 -5.16
C SER A 70 25.77 18.53 -5.48
N GLN A 71 24.45 18.57 -5.51
CA GLN A 71 23.64 19.78 -5.74
C GLN A 71 22.87 20.11 -4.46
N SER A 72 23.58 20.65 -3.50
CA SER A 72 23.07 20.84 -2.13
C SER A 72 21.86 21.75 -2.02
N ASP A 73 21.73 22.74 -2.89
CA ASP A 73 20.59 23.64 -2.95
C ASP A 73 19.32 22.90 -3.45
N LEU A 74 19.45 22.09 -4.49
CA LEU A 74 18.35 21.28 -5.01
C LEU A 74 17.98 20.16 -4.01
N GLN A 75 18.99 19.50 -3.42
CA GLN A 75 18.74 18.51 -2.38
C GLN A 75 17.98 19.13 -1.19
N THR A 76 18.42 20.29 -0.72
CA THR A 76 17.74 21.00 0.37
C THR A 76 16.30 21.39 0.01
N ALA A 77 16.08 21.85 -1.23
CA ALA A 77 14.74 22.20 -1.70
C ALA A 77 13.82 20.97 -1.78
N LEU A 78 14.33 19.81 -2.21
CA LEU A 78 13.59 18.55 -2.23
C LEU A 78 13.30 18.03 -0.83
N ASP A 79 14.29 18.06 0.05
CA ASP A 79 14.13 17.64 1.45
C ASP A 79 13.10 18.50 2.18
N ALA A 80 13.03 19.80 1.87
CA ALA A 80 12.00 20.70 2.41
C ALA A 80 10.60 20.41 1.87
N LYS A 81 10.49 19.84 0.67
CA LYS A 81 9.17 19.46 0.08
C LYS A 81 8.68 18.11 0.56
N GLN A 82 9.59 17.20 0.82
CA GLN A 82 9.26 15.86 1.29
C GLN A 82 9.86 15.66 2.68
N ASN A 83 9.18 16.19 3.68
CA ASN A 83 9.52 15.86 5.08
C ASN A 83 9.51 14.34 5.23
N THR A 84 10.48 13.82 6.00
CA THR A 84 10.47 12.42 6.41
C THR A 84 9.09 12.09 6.98
N LEU A 85 8.41 11.14 6.36
CA LEU A 85 7.09 10.73 6.82
C LEU A 85 7.23 10.03 8.17
N VAL A 86 6.66 10.62 9.20
CA VAL A 86 6.68 10.09 10.56
C VAL A 86 5.26 9.71 10.96
N SER A 87 5.09 8.43 11.31
CA SER A 87 3.80 7.93 11.78
C SER A 87 3.37 8.63 13.07
N GLY A 88 2.13 9.06 13.13
CA GLY A 88 1.58 9.81 14.26
C GLY A 88 1.89 11.32 14.26
N SER A 89 2.81 11.79 13.40
CA SER A 89 3.15 13.20 13.24
C SER A 89 2.72 13.74 11.89
N SER A 90 3.37 13.32 10.81
CA SER A 90 3.06 13.76 9.44
C SER A 90 2.02 12.87 8.75
N ILE A 91 1.85 11.64 9.21
CA ILE A 91 0.82 10.70 8.72
C ILE A 91 0.02 10.18 9.90
N LYS A 92 -1.30 10.19 9.75
CA LYS A 92 -2.21 9.65 10.76
C LYS A 92 -1.98 8.14 10.95
N THR A 93 -2.17 7.69 12.16
CA THR A 93 -2.20 6.25 12.49
C THR A 93 -3.61 5.69 12.36
N VAL A 94 -3.72 4.38 12.21
CA VAL A 94 -4.98 3.65 12.35
C VAL A 94 -4.91 2.82 13.63
N ASN A 95 -5.78 3.08 14.58
CA ASN A 95 -5.78 2.43 15.91
C ASN A 95 -4.40 2.45 16.59
N ASN A 96 -3.72 3.58 16.56
CA ASN A 96 -2.33 3.78 17.05
C ASN A 96 -1.26 2.95 16.32
N LEU A 97 -1.60 2.29 15.23
CA LEU A 97 -0.65 1.56 14.41
C LEU A 97 -0.18 2.43 13.25
N SER A 98 1.13 2.40 12.99
CA SER A 98 1.71 3.08 11.83
C SER A 98 1.16 2.53 10.52
N ILE A 99 0.82 3.41 9.59
CA ILE A 99 0.51 3.02 8.20
C ILE A 99 1.76 3.00 7.31
N LEU A 100 2.93 3.32 7.89
CA LEU A 100 4.22 3.25 7.20
C LEU A 100 4.85 1.87 7.44
N GLY A 101 5.41 1.30 6.40
CA GLY A 101 6.10 0.01 6.45
C GLY A 101 5.44 -1.04 5.56
N GLN A 102 5.91 -2.27 5.71
CA GLN A 102 5.37 -3.42 4.97
C GLN A 102 4.32 -4.15 5.81
N GLY A 103 3.36 -4.77 5.13
CA GLY A 103 2.32 -5.58 5.76
C GLY A 103 0.97 -4.88 5.85
N ASN A 104 0.03 -5.56 6.49
CA ASN A 104 -1.33 -5.06 6.69
C ASN A 104 -1.49 -4.46 8.08
N ILE A 105 -2.24 -3.37 8.19
CA ILE A 105 -2.68 -2.85 9.48
C ILE A 105 -3.84 -3.70 9.95
N PRO A 106 -3.73 -4.37 11.10
CA PRO A 106 -4.86 -5.09 11.66
C PRO A 106 -5.93 -4.08 12.11
N ILE A 107 -7.08 -4.11 11.45
CA ILE A 107 -8.25 -3.33 11.86
C ILE A 107 -9.10 -4.23 12.77
N ASN A 108 -9.20 -3.90 14.03
CA ASN A 108 -9.99 -4.64 15.00
C ASN A 108 -11.32 -3.92 15.29
N PRO A 109 -12.45 -4.62 15.22
CA PRO A 109 -12.64 -5.96 14.69
C PRO A 109 -12.58 -6.01 13.16
N ARG A 110 -11.95 -7.04 12.60
CA ARG A 110 -11.95 -7.29 11.16
C ARG A 110 -13.20 -8.07 10.78
N LEU A 111 -14.05 -7.53 9.93
CA LEU A 111 -15.14 -8.28 9.34
C LEU A 111 -14.58 -9.29 8.33
N LEU A 112 -14.65 -10.59 8.64
CA LEU A 112 -14.23 -11.66 7.74
C LEU A 112 -15.26 -11.91 6.65
N GLY A 113 -16.54 -11.79 6.99
CA GLY A 113 -17.61 -11.95 6.02
C GLY A 113 -18.96 -11.58 6.54
N PHE A 114 -19.80 -11.23 5.59
CA PHE A 114 -21.21 -10.94 5.78
C PHE A 114 -22.02 -11.62 4.67
N ARG A 115 -23.12 -12.26 5.05
CA ARG A 115 -24.11 -12.76 4.13
C ARG A 115 -25.49 -12.27 4.60
N GLY A 116 -26.12 -11.49 3.74
CA GLY A 116 -27.47 -10.96 3.97
C GLY A 116 -28.52 -11.55 3.06
N ASN A 117 -28.12 -12.54 2.26
CA ASN A 117 -29.04 -13.29 1.39
C ASN A 117 -29.52 -14.57 2.09
N THR A 118 -30.68 -15.02 1.72
CA THR A 118 -31.30 -16.19 2.33
C THR A 118 -30.68 -17.47 1.79
N GLY A 119 -30.11 -18.29 2.70
CA GLY A 119 -29.76 -19.69 2.44
C GLY A 119 -30.88 -20.60 2.96
N SER A 120 -31.57 -21.27 2.07
CA SER A 120 -32.74 -22.11 2.40
C SER A 120 -32.37 -23.58 2.49
N VAL A 121 -33.03 -24.29 3.40
CA VAL A 121 -32.98 -25.74 3.48
C VAL A 121 -34.39 -26.31 3.60
N ALA A 122 -34.63 -27.45 2.97
CA ALA A 122 -35.82 -28.23 3.10
C ALA A 122 -35.46 -29.66 3.48
N GLY A 123 -36.26 -30.25 4.38
CA GLY A 123 -36.12 -31.66 4.74
C GLY A 123 -35.03 -31.95 5.78
N THR A 124 -34.74 -33.24 5.92
CA THR A 124 -33.96 -33.81 7.02
C THR A 124 -32.45 -33.94 6.75
N ALA A 125 -31.98 -33.54 5.57
CA ALA A 125 -30.56 -33.54 5.26
C ALA A 125 -29.84 -32.33 5.88
N ILE A 126 -28.61 -32.51 6.36
CA ILE A 126 -27.76 -31.39 6.77
C ILE A 126 -27.26 -30.70 5.51
N THR A 127 -27.63 -29.42 5.36
CA THR A 127 -27.30 -28.65 4.17
C THR A 127 -26.49 -27.40 4.54
N VAL A 128 -25.42 -27.14 3.80
CA VAL A 128 -24.64 -25.87 3.91
C VAL A 128 -25.47 -24.75 3.31
N CYS A 129 -25.88 -23.82 4.15
CA CYS A 129 -26.64 -22.63 3.72
C CYS A 129 -25.70 -21.47 3.36
N HIS A 130 -24.66 -21.28 4.16
CA HIS A 130 -23.65 -20.24 3.95
C HIS A 130 -22.26 -20.72 4.35
N TYR A 131 -21.24 -20.07 3.83
CA TYR A 131 -19.88 -20.21 4.29
C TYR A 131 -19.16 -18.84 4.33
N ILE A 132 -18.23 -18.71 5.25
CA ILE A 132 -17.35 -17.54 5.37
C ILE A 132 -15.91 -18.04 5.37
N PRO A 133 -15.05 -17.54 4.46
CA PRO A 133 -13.64 -17.90 4.46
C PRO A 133 -12.89 -17.20 5.59
N ILE A 134 -11.94 -17.92 6.18
CA ILE A 134 -10.88 -17.38 7.05
C ILE A 134 -9.59 -17.56 6.26
N PRO A 135 -9.09 -16.53 5.56
CA PRO A 135 -7.84 -16.64 4.80
C PRO A 135 -6.66 -17.06 5.68
N ALA A 136 -5.72 -17.77 5.09
CA ALA A 136 -4.49 -18.18 5.78
C ALA A 136 -3.83 -17.00 6.50
N ASN A 137 -3.28 -17.27 7.66
CA ASN A 137 -2.60 -16.30 8.52
C ASN A 137 -3.44 -15.09 8.98
N THR A 138 -4.76 -15.18 8.87
CA THR A 138 -5.69 -14.15 9.40
C THR A 138 -5.71 -14.15 10.93
N LEU A 139 -5.69 -15.34 11.56
CA LEU A 139 -5.75 -15.48 13.00
C LEU A 139 -4.34 -15.51 13.59
N THR A 140 -4.18 -14.81 14.70
CA THR A 140 -2.97 -14.82 15.53
C THR A 140 -3.27 -15.49 16.87
N THR A 141 -2.24 -15.84 17.62
CA THR A 141 -2.43 -16.30 19.01
C THR A 141 -3.20 -15.24 19.79
N ASN A 142 -4.23 -15.65 20.51
CA ASN A 142 -5.19 -14.80 21.24
C ASN A 142 -6.25 -14.10 20.38
N SER A 143 -6.37 -14.44 19.10
CA SER A 143 -7.50 -13.95 18.29
C SER A 143 -8.82 -14.48 18.82
N ILE A 144 -9.86 -13.66 18.68
CA ILE A 144 -11.24 -14.03 18.96
C ILE A 144 -12.04 -13.97 17.67
N LEU A 145 -12.75 -15.05 17.36
CA LEU A 145 -13.77 -15.09 16.32
C LEU A 145 -15.12 -14.88 16.95
N GLN A 146 -15.83 -13.84 16.54
CA GLN A 146 -17.23 -13.62 16.86
C GLN A 146 -18.08 -14.02 15.67
N ILE A 147 -18.93 -14.99 15.87
CA ILE A 147 -19.83 -15.53 14.84
C ILE A 147 -21.25 -15.24 15.23
N MET A 148 -21.98 -14.62 14.31
CA MET A 148 -23.38 -14.26 14.49
C MET A 148 -24.16 -14.75 13.29
N PHE A 149 -25.29 -15.42 13.53
CA PHE A 149 -26.20 -15.78 12.45
C PHE A 149 -27.64 -15.81 12.96
N ARG A 150 -28.55 -15.57 12.02
CA ARG A 150 -29.99 -15.63 12.27
C ARG A 150 -30.59 -16.74 11.43
N MET A 151 -31.35 -17.60 12.08
CA MET A 151 -32.11 -18.66 11.43
C MET A 151 -33.59 -18.54 11.74
N TYR A 152 -34.44 -18.94 10.83
CA TYR A 152 -35.87 -18.95 11.04
C TYR A 152 -36.54 -20.07 10.24
N ARG A 153 -37.68 -20.51 10.74
CA ARG A 153 -38.55 -21.44 10.03
C ARG A 153 -39.44 -20.67 9.05
N VAL A 154 -39.59 -21.19 7.83
CA VAL A 154 -40.47 -20.59 6.82
C VAL A 154 -41.86 -21.17 6.88
N ASN A 155 -41.96 -22.50 6.97
CA ASN A 155 -43.22 -23.22 7.03
C ASN A 155 -42.98 -24.59 7.69
N GLY A 156 -44.07 -25.30 7.94
CA GLY A 156 -44.03 -26.71 8.30
C GLY A 156 -44.74 -27.03 9.62
N ASN A 157 -44.74 -28.31 9.91
CA ASN A 157 -45.27 -28.89 11.12
C ASN A 157 -44.32 -28.69 12.31
N LEU A 158 -44.78 -28.99 13.51
CA LEU A 158 -44.15 -28.72 14.79
C LEU A 158 -42.77 -29.36 15.05
N GLY A 159 -41.97 -29.63 14.00
CA GLY A 159 -40.62 -30.20 14.14
C GLY A 159 -39.57 -29.17 14.55
N GLN A 160 -38.47 -29.65 15.09
CA GLN A 160 -37.32 -28.81 15.42
C GLN A 160 -36.53 -28.46 14.18
N VAL A 161 -35.88 -27.30 14.20
CA VAL A 161 -34.91 -26.88 13.22
C VAL A 161 -33.55 -26.80 13.91
N TYR A 162 -32.57 -27.41 13.32
CA TYR A 162 -31.20 -27.50 13.83
C TYR A 162 -30.25 -26.65 13.00
N GLY A 163 -29.63 -25.67 13.60
CA GLY A 163 -28.50 -24.94 13.04
C GLY A 163 -27.18 -25.51 13.57
N ARG A 164 -26.13 -25.56 12.74
CA ARG A 164 -24.80 -26.02 13.16
C ARG A 164 -23.73 -25.20 12.47
N ILE A 165 -22.59 -25.08 13.14
CA ILE A 165 -21.37 -24.48 12.64
C ILE A 165 -20.33 -25.57 12.47
N TYR A 166 -19.71 -25.63 11.28
CA TYR A 166 -18.58 -26.50 11.00
C TYR A 166 -17.37 -25.67 10.58
N PHE A 167 -16.19 -26.20 10.83
CA PHE A 167 -14.95 -25.68 10.28
C PHE A 167 -14.35 -26.71 9.34
N ASN A 168 -13.84 -26.24 8.20
CA ASN A 168 -13.19 -27.09 7.21
C ASN A 168 -12.15 -26.30 6.43
N THR A 169 -11.22 -26.99 5.76
CA THR A 169 -10.29 -26.40 4.78
C THR A 169 -10.91 -26.31 3.37
N THR A 170 -12.13 -26.80 3.19
CA THR A 170 -12.94 -26.69 1.98
C THR A 170 -14.34 -26.21 2.32
N PHE A 171 -15.06 -25.67 1.34
CA PHE A 171 -16.42 -25.15 1.55
C PHE A 171 -17.53 -26.21 1.50
N ASN A 172 -17.22 -27.45 1.83
CA ASN A 172 -18.18 -28.56 1.92
C ASN A 172 -18.07 -29.30 3.26
N LEU A 173 -18.99 -30.25 3.52
CA LEU A 173 -19.06 -30.98 4.76
C LEU A 173 -18.12 -32.20 4.84
N THR A 174 -17.52 -32.62 3.72
CA THR A 174 -16.61 -33.77 3.72
C THR A 174 -15.35 -33.45 4.52
N GLY A 175 -15.11 -34.18 5.59
CA GLY A 175 -13.99 -33.93 6.50
C GLY A 175 -14.15 -32.71 7.41
N ALA A 176 -15.32 -32.06 7.40
CA ALA A 176 -15.59 -30.91 8.25
C ALA A 176 -15.68 -31.31 9.72
N THR A 177 -15.12 -30.49 10.60
CA THR A 177 -15.23 -30.65 12.04
C THR A 177 -16.47 -29.90 12.55
N LEU A 178 -17.42 -30.64 13.13
CA LEU A 178 -18.59 -30.04 13.77
C LEU A 178 -18.12 -29.23 14.98
N TYR A 179 -18.51 -27.99 15.02
CA TYR A 179 -18.48 -27.24 16.24
C TYR A 179 -19.61 -27.74 17.17
N ASN A 180 -19.31 -28.01 18.40
CA ASN A 180 -19.99 -28.90 19.34
C ASN A 180 -21.44 -28.59 19.68
N THR A 181 -22.06 -27.54 19.17
CA THR A 181 -23.40 -27.18 19.59
C THR A 181 -24.34 -27.18 18.42
N THR A 182 -25.39 -27.97 18.53
CA THR A 182 -26.58 -27.87 17.68
C THR A 182 -27.47 -26.79 18.25
N PHE A 183 -27.69 -25.73 17.50
CA PHE A 183 -28.65 -24.69 17.87
C PHE A 183 -30.02 -25.17 17.47
N THR A 184 -30.90 -25.35 18.47
CA THR A 184 -32.24 -25.90 18.23
C THR A 184 -33.27 -24.81 18.33
N MET A 185 -34.06 -24.61 17.28
CA MET A 185 -35.30 -23.87 17.42
C MET A 185 -36.44 -24.83 17.72
N ASN A 186 -37.06 -24.63 18.85
CA ASN A 186 -38.19 -25.44 19.28
C ASN A 186 -39.47 -25.14 18.49
N SER A 187 -40.36 -26.09 18.47
CA SER A 187 -41.60 -26.18 17.73
C SER A 187 -42.69 -25.18 18.20
N GLY A 188 -42.45 -23.92 18.11
CA GLY A 188 -43.38 -22.89 18.51
C GLY A 188 -43.90 -22.05 17.34
N GLY A 189 -44.75 -22.63 16.48
CA GLY A 189 -45.42 -21.85 15.43
C GLY A 189 -44.60 -21.55 14.17
N ALA A 190 -45.27 -21.08 13.13
CA ALA A 190 -44.73 -20.92 11.78
C ALA A 190 -43.69 -19.77 11.60
N ALA A 191 -43.27 -19.11 12.64
CA ALA A 191 -42.38 -17.95 12.57
C ALA A 191 -41.33 -17.90 13.67
N ALA A 192 -40.79 -19.05 14.08
CA ALA A 192 -39.70 -19.07 15.06
C ALA A 192 -38.43 -18.49 14.45
N ILE A 193 -37.89 -17.44 15.06
CA ILE A 193 -36.61 -16.80 14.69
C ILE A 193 -35.62 -17.09 15.81
N GLY A 194 -34.46 -17.65 15.43
CA GLY A 194 -33.34 -17.84 16.34
C GLY A 194 -32.16 -16.93 15.92
N TYR A 195 -31.66 -16.19 16.88
CA TYR A 195 -30.42 -15.44 16.73
C TYR A 195 -29.34 -16.11 17.56
N VAL A 196 -28.23 -16.39 16.92
CA VAL A 196 -27.09 -17.08 17.54
C VAL A 196 -25.87 -16.17 17.48
N GLU A 197 -25.24 -16.02 18.63
CA GLU A 197 -23.93 -15.38 18.75
C GLU A 197 -22.97 -16.30 19.49
N ARG A 198 -21.79 -16.48 18.97
CA ARG A 198 -20.72 -17.29 19.57
C ARG A 198 -19.39 -16.61 19.44
N ASN A 199 -18.62 -16.65 20.51
CA ASN A 199 -17.24 -16.19 20.56
C ASN A 199 -16.30 -17.39 20.74
N PHE A 200 -15.26 -17.42 19.94
CA PHE A 200 -14.23 -18.45 19.94
C PHE A 200 -12.89 -17.81 20.20
N SER A 201 -12.13 -18.28 21.14
CA SER A 201 -10.74 -17.89 21.29
C SER A 201 -9.82 -18.84 20.53
N TYR A 202 -8.82 -18.28 19.88
CA TYR A 202 -7.78 -19.04 19.17
C TYR A 202 -6.45 -18.88 19.89
N ASN A 203 -5.86 -20.02 20.31
CA ASN A 203 -4.60 -20.02 21.06
C ASN A 203 -3.36 -20.33 20.21
N GLY A 204 -3.48 -20.30 18.88
CA GLY A 204 -2.42 -20.59 17.92
C GLY A 204 -2.54 -21.99 17.27
N SER A 205 -3.33 -22.89 17.84
CA SER A 205 -3.58 -24.23 17.28
C SER A 205 -5.01 -24.70 17.42
N THR A 206 -5.73 -24.21 18.42
CA THR A 206 -7.09 -24.65 18.73
C THR A 206 -8.05 -23.49 18.86
N LEU A 207 -9.28 -23.69 18.40
CA LEU A 207 -10.43 -22.85 18.69
C LEU A 207 -11.14 -23.36 19.92
N THR A 208 -11.25 -22.51 20.91
CA THR A 208 -12.01 -22.77 22.13
C THR A 208 -13.28 -21.93 22.13
N SER A 209 -14.41 -22.53 22.39
CA SER A 209 -15.65 -21.75 22.52
C SER A 209 -15.90 -21.28 23.94
N TYR A 210 -16.37 -20.06 24.02
CA TYR A 210 -17.05 -19.56 25.19
C TYR A 210 -18.54 -19.61 24.91
N SER A 211 -19.26 -20.43 25.68
CA SER A 211 -20.72 -20.44 25.63
C SER A 211 -21.23 -19.14 26.22
N ASN A 212 -21.75 -18.23 25.39
CA ASN A 212 -22.55 -17.16 25.89
C ASN A 212 -24.02 -17.59 25.85
N THR A 213 -24.60 -17.74 27.03
CA THR A 213 -25.87 -18.33 27.28
C THR A 213 -27.04 -17.37 26.95
N ALA A 214 -27.38 -17.28 25.68
CA ALA A 214 -28.66 -16.69 25.36
C ALA A 214 -29.46 -17.63 24.47
N PHE A 215 -30.05 -18.60 24.98
CA PHE A 215 -31.01 -19.57 24.49
C PHE A 215 -30.67 -21.00 24.91
N SER A 216 -31.22 -21.42 26.02
CA SER A 216 -31.51 -22.80 26.45
C SER A 216 -30.46 -23.91 26.21
N ASP A 217 -29.20 -23.60 26.18
CA ASP A 217 -28.17 -24.62 26.20
C ASP A 217 -27.52 -24.65 27.58
N TYR A 218 -28.27 -25.15 28.57
CA TYR A 218 -27.79 -25.39 29.94
C TYR A 218 -26.93 -26.66 30.05
N THR A 219 -26.38 -27.14 28.97
CA THR A 219 -25.39 -28.18 29.05
C THR A 219 -24.04 -27.55 29.32
N PHE A 220 -23.62 -27.53 30.56
CA PHE A 220 -22.23 -27.36 30.95
C PHE A 220 -21.41 -28.54 30.38
N GLY A 221 -21.18 -28.50 29.06
CA GLY A 221 -20.25 -29.42 28.40
C GLY A 221 -18.83 -28.91 28.58
N PRO A 222 -17.84 -29.81 28.57
CA PRO A 222 -16.44 -29.40 28.56
C PRO A 222 -16.18 -28.50 27.35
N MET A 223 -15.35 -27.48 27.54
CA MET A 223 -14.86 -26.68 26.43
C MET A 223 -14.27 -27.57 25.36
N LEU A 224 -14.79 -27.55 24.15
CA LEU A 224 -14.24 -28.31 23.06
C LEU A 224 -13.12 -27.52 22.39
N LEU A 225 -12.03 -28.21 22.26
CA LEU A 225 -10.83 -27.75 21.60
C LEU A 225 -10.81 -28.38 20.20
N ASN A 226 -11.12 -27.58 19.18
CA ASN A 226 -11.02 -28.01 17.80
C ASN A 226 -9.72 -27.48 17.20
N SER A 227 -8.90 -28.37 16.63
CA SER A 227 -7.70 -27.92 15.92
C SER A 227 -8.06 -27.12 14.68
N LEU A 228 -7.39 -25.98 14.51
CA LEU A 228 -7.50 -25.15 13.32
C LEU A 228 -6.10 -24.78 12.84
N ASN A 229 -5.77 -25.20 11.62
CA ASN A 229 -4.52 -24.83 11.00
C ASN A 229 -4.62 -23.46 10.36
N ARG A 230 -4.03 -22.46 10.98
CA ARG A 230 -4.05 -21.09 10.48
C ARG A 230 -3.20 -20.85 9.22
N THR A 231 -2.31 -21.77 8.86
CA THR A 231 -1.40 -21.59 7.71
C THR A 231 -2.07 -21.88 6.36
N VAL A 232 -3.28 -22.37 6.38
CA VAL A 232 -4.12 -22.63 5.21
C VAL A 232 -5.44 -21.90 5.34
N ASP A 233 -6.12 -21.72 4.21
CA ASP A 233 -7.48 -21.19 4.22
C ASP A 233 -8.40 -22.15 4.95
N ASN A 234 -9.25 -21.59 5.79
CA ASN A 234 -10.31 -22.31 6.48
C ASN A 234 -11.66 -21.71 6.13
N TYR A 235 -12.71 -22.47 6.31
CA TYR A 235 -14.08 -22.06 6.04
C TYR A 235 -14.95 -22.35 7.24
N ILE A 236 -15.75 -21.36 7.63
CA ILE A 236 -16.83 -21.54 8.59
C ILE A 236 -18.08 -21.87 7.79
N LEU A 237 -18.64 -23.04 7.99
CA LEU A 237 -19.82 -23.51 7.31
C LEU A 237 -21.02 -23.41 8.23
N PHE A 238 -22.06 -22.73 7.76
CA PHE A 238 -23.34 -22.57 8.45
C PHE A 238 -24.32 -23.53 7.83
N THR A 239 -24.81 -24.49 8.63
CA THR A 239 -25.71 -25.51 8.13
C THR A 239 -27.02 -25.49 8.86
N MET A 240 -28.03 -25.99 8.18
CA MET A 240 -29.32 -26.26 8.76
C MET A 240 -29.82 -27.66 8.42
N GLN A 241 -30.75 -28.14 9.24
CA GLN A 241 -31.47 -29.39 9.07
C GLN A 241 -32.85 -29.22 9.69
N CYS A 242 -33.88 -29.65 9.03
CA CYS A 242 -35.23 -29.75 9.64
C CYS A 242 -35.42 -31.17 10.20
N GLN A 243 -36.18 -31.27 11.27
CA GLN A 243 -36.55 -32.56 11.84
C GLN A 243 -37.53 -33.32 10.92
N ASN A 244 -38.45 -32.60 10.27
CA ASN A 244 -39.45 -33.18 9.37
C ASN A 244 -39.12 -32.88 7.91
N ALA A 245 -39.43 -33.83 7.03
CA ALA A 245 -39.14 -33.71 5.60
C ALA A 245 -39.91 -32.59 4.89
N ALA A 246 -41.05 -32.18 5.41
CA ALA A 246 -41.92 -31.14 4.84
C ALA A 246 -41.56 -29.73 5.36
N ASP A 247 -40.67 -29.64 6.37
CA ASP A 247 -40.30 -28.35 6.93
C ASP A 247 -39.26 -27.64 6.09
N THR A 248 -39.33 -26.31 6.04
CA THR A 248 -38.31 -25.45 5.44
C THR A 248 -37.84 -24.41 6.44
N ALA A 249 -36.53 -24.12 6.36
CA ALA A 249 -35.93 -23.13 7.23
C ALA A 249 -34.83 -22.36 6.47
N ASN A 250 -34.51 -21.19 6.95
CA ASN A 250 -33.57 -20.26 6.33
C ASN A 250 -32.54 -19.75 7.31
N ILE A 251 -31.32 -19.49 6.81
CA ILE A 251 -30.39 -18.55 7.40
C ILE A 251 -30.35 -17.32 6.50
N ASP A 252 -30.67 -16.14 7.03
CA ASP A 252 -30.75 -14.91 6.24
C ASP A 252 -29.75 -13.83 6.69
N LEU A 253 -29.04 -14.09 7.75
CA LEU A 253 -27.99 -13.20 8.28
C LEU A 253 -26.84 -14.05 8.81
N VAL A 254 -25.65 -13.79 8.30
CA VAL A 254 -24.40 -14.31 8.87
C VAL A 254 -23.39 -13.16 8.94
N LYS A 255 -22.76 -12.99 10.08
CA LYS A 255 -21.64 -12.06 10.30
C LYS A 255 -20.52 -12.77 11.05
N VAL A 256 -19.30 -12.60 10.60
CA VAL A 256 -18.12 -13.13 11.27
C VAL A 256 -17.09 -12.03 11.40
N PHE A 257 -16.67 -11.77 12.62
CA PHE A 257 -15.61 -10.83 12.94
C PHE A 257 -14.43 -11.58 13.54
N ALA A 258 -13.22 -11.12 13.21
CA ALA A 258 -12.00 -11.52 13.89
C ALA A 258 -11.43 -10.32 14.65
N TYR A 259 -11.14 -10.53 15.91
CA TYR A 259 -10.35 -9.64 16.75
C TYR A 259 -8.94 -10.25 16.80
N VAL A 260 -7.95 -9.61 16.19
CA VAL A 260 -6.60 -10.14 15.98
C VAL A 260 -5.52 -9.26 16.61
#